data_3b487a1c15ced6f36454c03eea66187c
#
_entry.id   3b487a1c15ced6f36454c03eea66187c
#
_cell.length_a   1.000
_cell.length_b   1.000
_cell.length_c   1.000
_cell.angle_alpha   90.00
_cell.angle_beta   90.00
_cell.angle_gamma   90.00
#
_symmetry.space_group_name_H-M   'P 1'
#
loop_
_entity.id
_entity.type
_entity.pdbx_description
1 polymer ?
#
loop_
_entity_poly.entity_id
_entity_poly.type
_entity_poly.pdbx_seq_one_letter_code
_entity_poly.pdbx_strand_id
1 'polypeptide(L)'
;RRRPRAVMMAVLDTPQTGHRSCPDGDEGESLDSIELLKSALFGLVEGITEWLPVSSTGHMLLLNEFVRLGSSTDFWDMFLVVIQLGAILAVCVMFFGELNPLSRRKEPAARRSTWALWAKIVVACLPAAAIGIPLDNWMEEHLGSPFVVAAALIAYGVLFILIETRRERKAELASSMGEGSPSVRGKHFAAPSPEGDGSHAKASPADRDARIQDTEDIDWPTAIGIGCFQVLSMVPGTSRSGSTIIGGLLLGCSRTVAAEFTFYLAIPVMFGASALRLAKYFLKGNVFTMEEAAVLLVGCAVAFLVSLLVIRFLMGYIRRHDFKPFGWYRIALGIATIAYFGLRLVA
;
A
#
# COMPACT_ATOMS: atom_id res chain seq x y z
N ARG A 1 37.23 1.82 -13.18
CA ARG A 1 35.77 1.57 -13.16
C ARG A 1 35.32 2.00 -11.79
N ARG A 2 34.77 3.24 -11.67
CA ARG A 2 34.28 3.83 -10.42
C ARG A 2 32.87 3.26 -10.15
N ARG A 3 32.69 2.71 -8.95
CA ARG A 3 31.45 2.02 -8.54
C ARG A 3 30.32 3.03 -8.29
N PRO A 4 29.05 2.72 -8.64
CA PRO A 4 27.90 3.64 -8.45
C PRO A 4 27.51 3.92 -6.99
N ARG A 5 28.23 3.36 -6.01
CA ARG A 5 28.06 3.63 -4.58
C ARG A 5 28.21 5.10 -4.19
N ALA A 6 28.86 5.93 -5.03
CA ALA A 6 29.18 7.30 -4.69
C ALA A 6 27.99 8.27 -4.76
N VAL A 7 26.94 7.99 -5.53
CA VAL A 7 25.85 8.95 -5.75
C VAL A 7 24.79 8.88 -4.66
N MET A 8 24.51 7.68 -4.09
CA MET A 8 23.53 7.55 -2.99
C MET A 8 24.15 7.94 -1.63
N MET A 9 25.47 7.69 -1.42
CA MET A 9 26.20 8.16 -0.22
C MET A 9 26.53 9.66 -0.24
N ALA A 10 26.75 10.26 -1.41
CA ALA A 10 27.08 11.69 -1.49
C ALA A 10 25.91 12.63 -1.13
N VAL A 11 24.65 12.14 -1.15
CA VAL A 11 23.48 12.88 -0.70
C VAL A 11 23.27 12.72 0.82
N LEU A 12 23.88 11.69 1.43
CA LEU A 12 23.74 11.36 2.85
C LEU A 12 24.95 11.79 3.73
N ASP A 13 26.12 12.07 3.12
CA ASP A 13 27.32 12.50 3.85
C ASP A 13 27.50 14.03 3.84
N THR A 14 26.72 14.72 4.66
CA THR A 14 27.17 16.00 5.24
C THR A 14 27.85 15.69 6.56
N PRO A 15 29.12 16.09 6.78
CA PRO A 15 29.81 15.77 8.03
C PRO A 15 29.12 16.45 9.20
N GLN A 16 28.66 15.67 10.15
CA GLN A 16 28.24 16.17 11.46
C GLN A 16 29.48 16.60 12.25
N THR A 17 29.87 17.87 12.15
CA THR A 17 30.77 18.51 13.10
C THR A 17 29.94 19.02 14.26
N GLY A 18 30.08 18.38 15.41
CA GLY A 18 29.51 18.88 16.64
C GLY A 18 29.47 17.88 17.76
N HIS A 19 30.64 17.40 18.22
CA HIS A 19 30.74 16.88 19.59
C HIS A 19 30.38 18.01 20.57
N ARG A 20 29.14 18.02 21.07
CA ARG A 20 28.83 18.72 22.31
C ARG A 20 28.99 17.71 23.44
N SER A 21 30.00 17.94 24.26
CA SER A 21 30.16 17.32 25.59
C SER A 21 28.90 17.57 26.40
N CYS A 22 28.23 16.52 26.85
CA CYS A 22 27.17 16.54 27.83
C CYS A 22 27.72 17.02 29.19
N PRO A 23 27.01 17.88 29.93
CA PRO A 23 27.17 17.95 31.39
C PRO A 23 26.36 16.82 31.99
N ASP A 24 27.01 16.08 32.91
CA ASP A 24 26.41 15.07 33.76
C ASP A 24 25.27 15.70 34.59
N GLY A 25 24.08 15.27 34.31
CA GLY A 25 22.88 15.60 35.08
C GLY A 25 21.84 14.56 34.76
N ASP A 26 21.35 13.85 35.76
CA ASP A 26 20.25 12.89 35.78
C ASP A 26 18.96 13.53 35.27
N GLU A 27 18.88 13.77 33.93
CA GLU A 27 17.67 14.13 33.26
C GLU A 27 17.06 12.84 32.73
N GLY A 28 16.02 12.36 33.39
CA GLY A 28 15.16 11.32 32.84
C GLY A 28 14.87 11.62 31.38
N GLU A 29 15.13 10.64 30.48
CA GLU A 29 14.94 10.76 29.02
C GLU A 29 13.57 11.40 28.72
N SER A 30 13.54 12.72 28.58
CA SER A 30 12.33 13.44 28.17
C SER A 30 12.11 13.10 26.70
N LEU A 31 11.00 12.41 26.42
CA LEU A 31 10.58 12.11 25.05
C LEU A 31 10.60 13.41 24.24
N ASP A 32 11.38 13.45 23.15
CA ASP A 32 11.44 14.63 22.31
C ASP A 32 10.10 14.79 21.56
N SER A 33 9.33 15.77 21.98
CA SER A 33 8.02 16.06 21.40
C SER A 33 8.10 16.34 19.89
N ILE A 34 9.25 16.81 19.40
CA ILE A 34 9.47 17.08 17.97
C ILE A 34 9.60 15.76 17.21
N GLU A 35 10.32 14.78 17.74
CA GLU A 35 10.45 13.46 17.12
C GLU A 35 9.10 12.72 17.07
N LEU A 36 8.30 12.83 18.13
CA LEU A 36 6.93 12.30 18.13
C LEU A 36 6.04 12.98 17.09
N LEU A 37 6.14 14.30 16.92
CA LEU A 37 5.38 15.02 15.91
C LEU A 37 5.82 14.65 14.49
N LYS A 38 7.11 14.49 14.23
CA LYS A 38 7.63 13.97 12.96
C LYS A 38 7.10 12.58 12.67
N SER A 39 7.15 11.68 13.65
CA SER A 39 6.59 10.34 13.53
C SER A 39 5.09 10.35 13.23
N ALA A 40 4.32 11.21 13.91
CA ALA A 40 2.89 11.39 13.61
C ALA A 40 2.66 11.85 12.17
N LEU A 41 3.50 12.74 11.65
CA LEU A 41 3.43 13.18 10.25
C LEU A 41 3.74 12.04 9.27
N PHE A 42 4.75 11.21 9.55
CA PHE A 42 5.00 9.99 8.76
C PHE A 42 3.82 9.04 8.83
N GLY A 43 3.24 8.83 10.02
CA GLY A 43 2.02 8.03 10.20
C GLY A 43 0.82 8.54 9.42
N LEU A 44 0.64 9.85 9.37
CA LEU A 44 -0.40 10.51 8.58
C LEU A 44 -0.22 10.23 7.08
N VAL A 45 0.99 10.46 6.57
CA VAL A 45 1.30 10.24 5.15
C VAL A 45 1.17 8.77 4.77
N GLU A 46 1.68 7.85 5.60
CA GLU A 46 1.55 6.41 5.41
C GLU A 46 0.08 5.99 5.39
N GLY A 47 -0.69 6.38 6.41
CA GLY A 47 -2.10 6.02 6.51
C GLY A 47 -2.96 6.52 5.34
N ILE A 48 -2.58 7.65 4.73
CA ILE A 48 -3.26 8.15 3.52
C ILE A 48 -2.81 7.38 2.28
N THR A 49 -1.51 7.24 2.07
CA THR A 49 -0.96 6.87 0.77
C THR A 49 -0.81 5.37 0.55
N GLU A 50 -0.87 4.56 1.59
CA GLU A 50 -0.76 3.10 1.49
C GLU A 50 -1.98 2.46 0.80
N TRP A 51 -3.17 2.94 1.11
CA TRP A 51 -4.42 2.39 0.56
C TRP A 51 -4.80 2.98 -0.79
N LEU A 52 -4.47 4.26 -0.99
CA LEU A 52 -4.65 4.90 -2.28
C LEU A 52 -3.58 4.35 -3.26
N PRO A 53 -3.93 4.10 -4.52
CA PRO A 53 -2.95 3.60 -5.48
C PRO A 53 -2.00 4.72 -5.97
N VAL A 54 -1.36 5.46 -5.02
CA VAL A 54 -0.52 6.64 -5.29
C VAL A 54 0.96 6.46 -4.91
N SER A 55 1.33 5.33 -4.31
CA SER A 55 2.68 4.98 -3.82
C SER A 55 3.10 5.69 -2.53
N SER A 56 2.96 5.02 -1.40
CA SER A 56 3.48 5.48 -0.09
C SER A 56 5.00 5.69 -0.14
N THR A 57 5.75 4.80 -0.77
CA THR A 57 7.22 4.91 -0.93
C THR A 57 7.64 6.23 -1.58
N GLY A 58 6.94 6.67 -2.63
CA GLY A 58 7.22 7.95 -3.29
C GLY A 58 7.02 9.15 -2.37
N HIS A 59 5.97 9.11 -1.56
CA HIS A 59 5.67 10.17 -0.59
C HIS A 59 6.66 10.18 0.57
N MET A 60 6.99 8.99 1.11
CA MET A 60 7.97 8.87 2.19
C MET A 60 9.35 9.35 1.76
N LEU A 61 9.76 9.05 0.52
CA LEU A 61 11.01 9.52 -0.05
C LEU A 61 11.07 11.07 -0.07
N LEU A 62 10.01 11.72 -0.57
CA LEU A 62 9.94 13.18 -0.62
C LEU A 62 9.83 13.79 0.78
N LEU A 63 9.00 13.22 1.65
CA LEU A 63 8.83 13.72 3.01
C LEU A 63 10.16 13.68 3.79
N ASN A 64 10.94 12.61 3.64
CA ASN A 64 12.22 12.43 4.31
C ASN A 64 13.28 13.46 3.90
N GLU A 65 13.12 14.14 2.75
CA GLU A 65 14.00 15.25 2.36
C GLU A 65 13.80 16.51 3.23
N PHE A 66 12.58 16.71 3.74
CA PHE A 66 12.21 17.87 4.51
C PHE A 66 12.12 17.60 6.02
N VAL A 67 11.72 16.39 6.36
CA VAL A 67 11.47 15.96 7.75
C VAL A 67 12.25 14.68 7.99
N ARG A 68 13.31 14.76 8.81
CA ARG A 68 14.15 13.61 9.16
C ARG A 68 13.95 13.25 10.64
N LEU A 69 13.79 11.97 10.93
CA LEU A 69 13.88 11.48 12.30
C LEU A 69 15.33 11.52 12.76
N GLY A 70 15.57 11.93 14.00
CA GLY A 70 16.89 11.98 14.64
C GLY A 70 17.47 10.62 15.03
N SER A 71 16.98 9.53 14.42
CA SER A 71 17.31 8.14 14.72
C SER A 71 18.39 7.58 13.80
N SER A 72 18.88 6.37 14.14
CA SER A 72 19.86 5.65 13.32
C SER A 72 19.26 5.24 11.98
N THR A 73 20.14 5.03 10.97
CA THR A 73 19.73 4.50 9.65
C THR A 73 19.05 3.15 9.76
N ASP A 74 19.53 2.26 10.64
CA ASP A 74 18.93 0.96 10.85
C ASP A 74 17.51 1.06 11.43
N PHE A 75 17.28 2.03 12.34
CA PHE A 75 15.95 2.30 12.87
C PHE A 75 15.03 2.88 11.79
N TRP A 76 15.51 3.84 11.00
CA TRP A 76 14.75 4.44 9.90
C TRP A 76 14.27 3.39 8.89
N ASP A 77 15.17 2.51 8.43
CA ASP A 77 14.83 1.45 7.47
C ASP A 77 13.83 0.44 8.05
N MET A 78 13.92 0.17 9.33
CA MET A 78 12.95 -0.65 10.05
C MET A 78 11.62 0.10 10.22
N PHE A 79 11.65 1.38 10.63
CA PHE A 79 10.48 2.22 10.88
C PHE A 79 9.58 2.31 9.65
N LEU A 80 10.15 2.57 8.46
CA LEU A 80 9.40 2.68 7.20
C LEU A 80 8.54 1.44 6.88
N VAL A 81 9.01 0.25 7.27
CA VAL A 81 8.26 -0.98 7.02
C VAL A 81 7.31 -1.30 8.16
N VAL A 82 7.73 -1.06 9.40
CA VAL A 82 6.93 -1.44 10.58
C VAL A 82 5.77 -0.48 10.82
N ILE A 83 5.87 0.79 10.41
CA ILE A 83 4.76 1.74 10.49
C ILE A 83 3.52 1.26 9.70
N GLN A 84 3.73 0.47 8.65
CA GLN A 84 2.68 -0.18 7.88
C GLN A 84 1.84 -1.16 8.72
N LEU A 85 2.37 -1.69 9.84
CA LEU A 85 1.56 -2.49 10.75
C LEU A 85 0.38 -1.70 11.32
N GLY A 86 0.58 -0.42 11.61
CA GLY A 86 -0.53 0.46 11.99
C GLY A 86 -1.61 0.49 10.91
N ALA A 87 -1.19 0.74 9.67
CA ALA A 87 -2.10 0.80 8.54
C ALA A 87 -2.86 -0.52 8.32
N ILE A 88 -2.17 -1.69 8.33
CA ILE A 88 -2.82 -2.98 8.08
C ILE A 88 -3.78 -3.42 9.19
N LEU A 89 -3.55 -3.02 10.43
CA LEU A 89 -4.49 -3.27 11.51
C LEU A 89 -5.85 -2.61 11.25
N ALA A 90 -5.90 -1.48 10.53
CA ALA A 90 -7.15 -0.87 10.11
C ALA A 90 -7.97 -1.78 9.19
N VAL A 91 -7.32 -2.46 8.24
CA VAL A 91 -7.97 -3.47 7.39
C VAL A 91 -8.49 -4.64 8.22
N CYS A 92 -7.66 -5.17 9.13
CA CYS A 92 -8.05 -6.27 10.00
C CYS A 92 -9.30 -5.93 10.83
N VAL A 93 -9.41 -4.69 11.31
CA VAL A 93 -10.56 -4.22 12.09
C VAL A 93 -11.78 -4.00 11.20
N MET A 94 -11.61 -3.31 10.06
CA MET A 94 -12.73 -2.96 9.17
C MET A 94 -13.38 -4.19 8.54
N PHE A 95 -12.57 -5.14 8.09
CA PHE A 95 -13.03 -6.34 7.39
C PHE A 95 -13.03 -7.59 8.31
N PHE A 96 -12.99 -7.37 9.64
CA PHE A 96 -12.96 -8.47 10.59
C PHE A 96 -14.13 -9.45 10.42
N GLY A 97 -15.34 -8.93 10.15
CA GLY A 97 -16.53 -9.74 9.93
C GLY A 97 -16.37 -10.68 8.72
N GLU A 98 -15.78 -10.19 7.64
CA GLU A 98 -15.59 -10.94 6.39
C GLU A 98 -14.43 -11.93 6.51
N LEU A 99 -13.33 -11.49 7.10
CA LEU A 99 -12.08 -12.25 7.19
C LEU A 99 -12.04 -13.26 8.34
N ASN A 100 -12.94 -13.17 9.34
CA ASN A 100 -12.94 -14.10 10.47
C ASN A 100 -13.64 -15.43 10.13
N PRO A 101 -12.88 -16.54 9.91
CA PRO A 101 -13.45 -17.85 9.62
C PRO A 101 -13.96 -18.57 10.86
N LEU A 102 -13.61 -18.08 12.07
CA LEU A 102 -13.98 -18.69 13.34
C LEU A 102 -15.27 -18.11 13.92
N SER A 103 -15.89 -17.14 13.24
CA SER A 103 -17.12 -16.51 13.69
C SER A 103 -18.24 -17.52 13.85
N ARG A 104 -18.76 -17.64 15.07
CA ARG A 104 -19.92 -18.54 15.38
C ARG A 104 -21.21 -18.06 14.73
N ARG A 105 -21.27 -16.79 14.28
CA ARG A 105 -22.44 -16.21 13.60
C ARG A 105 -22.51 -16.59 12.12
N LYS A 106 -21.40 -17.06 11.52
CA LYS A 106 -21.37 -17.52 10.13
C LYS A 106 -21.88 -18.96 10.03
N GLU A 107 -22.65 -19.23 9.00
CA GLU A 107 -23.01 -20.59 8.63
C GLU A 107 -21.79 -21.42 8.20
N PRO A 108 -21.86 -22.76 8.30
CA PRO A 108 -20.73 -23.63 7.94
C PRO A 108 -20.24 -23.42 6.50
N ALA A 109 -21.13 -23.13 5.55
CA ALA A 109 -20.79 -22.84 4.17
C ALA A 109 -19.99 -21.54 4.05
N ALA A 110 -20.43 -20.44 4.70
CA ALA A 110 -19.74 -19.16 4.72
C ALA A 110 -18.37 -19.25 5.41
N ARG A 111 -18.22 -20.08 6.44
CA ARG A 111 -16.90 -20.35 7.05
C ARG A 111 -15.93 -21.04 6.09
N ARG A 112 -16.43 -22.01 5.30
CA ARG A 112 -15.62 -22.69 4.27
C ARG A 112 -15.20 -21.71 3.18
N SER A 113 -16.09 -20.81 2.74
CA SER A 113 -15.78 -19.76 1.78
C SER A 113 -14.68 -18.83 2.33
N THR A 114 -14.79 -18.38 3.58
CA THR A 114 -13.75 -17.56 4.23
C THR A 114 -12.39 -18.28 4.29
N TRP A 115 -12.35 -19.59 4.60
CA TRP A 115 -11.10 -20.37 4.57
C TRP A 115 -10.53 -20.49 3.15
N ALA A 116 -11.40 -20.70 2.14
CA ALA A 116 -10.98 -20.73 0.75
C ALA A 116 -10.42 -19.37 0.30
N LEU A 117 -11.01 -18.26 0.74
CA LEU A 117 -10.48 -16.91 0.51
C LEU A 117 -9.08 -16.74 1.12
N TRP A 118 -8.88 -17.16 2.37
CA TRP A 118 -7.56 -17.14 3.01
C TRP A 118 -6.52 -17.98 2.26
N ALA A 119 -6.91 -19.18 1.81
CA ALA A 119 -6.02 -20.01 1.01
C ALA A 119 -5.62 -19.32 -0.31
N LYS A 120 -6.57 -18.66 -1.00
CA LYS A 120 -6.28 -17.87 -2.21
C LYS A 120 -5.34 -16.68 -1.91
N ILE A 121 -5.55 -15.98 -0.79
CA ILE A 121 -4.68 -14.88 -0.34
C ILE A 121 -3.26 -15.38 -0.10
N VAL A 122 -3.08 -16.48 0.63
CA VAL A 122 -1.76 -17.05 0.92
C VAL A 122 -1.06 -17.50 -0.37
N VAL A 123 -1.77 -18.16 -1.27
CA VAL A 123 -1.20 -18.59 -2.55
C VAL A 123 -0.83 -17.38 -3.42
N ALA A 124 -1.63 -16.32 -3.41
CA ALA A 124 -1.33 -15.08 -4.11
C ALA A 124 -0.08 -14.35 -3.54
N CYS A 125 0.32 -14.61 -2.30
CA CYS A 125 1.58 -14.07 -1.75
C CYS A 125 2.82 -14.79 -2.29
N LEU A 126 2.70 -16.06 -2.73
CA LEU A 126 3.86 -16.90 -3.06
C LEU A 126 4.72 -16.34 -4.19
N PRO A 127 4.19 -15.81 -5.32
CA PRO A 127 5.03 -15.25 -6.38
C PRO A 127 5.92 -14.11 -5.88
N ALA A 128 5.34 -13.18 -5.11
CA ALA A 128 6.09 -12.04 -4.57
C ALA A 128 7.10 -12.49 -3.49
N ALA A 129 6.76 -13.45 -2.64
CA ALA A 129 7.69 -13.99 -1.65
C ALA A 129 8.85 -14.74 -2.31
N ALA A 130 8.56 -15.60 -3.30
CA ALA A 130 9.58 -16.39 -4.00
C ALA A 130 10.60 -15.54 -4.75
N ILE A 131 10.18 -14.42 -5.32
CA ILE A 131 11.05 -13.49 -6.06
C ILE A 131 11.64 -12.44 -5.13
N GLY A 132 10.82 -11.92 -4.19
CA GLY A 132 11.18 -10.81 -3.33
C GLY A 132 12.25 -11.13 -2.33
N ILE A 133 12.09 -12.21 -1.59
CA ILE A 133 13.05 -12.55 -0.53
C ILE A 133 14.49 -12.71 -1.08
N PRO A 134 14.73 -13.40 -2.21
CA PRO A 134 16.07 -13.49 -2.77
C PRO A 134 16.61 -12.20 -3.39
N LEU A 135 15.73 -11.34 -3.91
CA LEU A 135 16.11 -10.14 -4.64
C LEU A 135 16.06 -8.85 -3.82
N ASP A 136 15.60 -8.89 -2.56
CA ASP A 136 15.42 -7.72 -1.68
C ASP A 136 16.65 -6.79 -1.70
N ASN A 137 17.82 -7.31 -1.37
CA ASN A 137 19.04 -6.53 -1.30
C ASN A 137 19.48 -5.99 -2.69
N TRP A 138 19.31 -6.79 -3.74
CA TRP A 138 19.66 -6.37 -5.11
C TRP A 138 18.75 -5.23 -5.58
N MET A 139 17.47 -5.32 -5.26
CA MET A 139 16.49 -4.31 -5.66
C MET A 139 16.71 -2.99 -4.91
N GLU A 140 17.00 -3.07 -3.60
CA GLU A 140 17.32 -1.91 -2.78
C GLU A 140 18.58 -1.19 -3.33
N GLU A 141 19.62 -1.94 -3.70
CA GLU A 141 20.86 -1.36 -4.24
C GLU A 141 20.70 -0.75 -5.64
N HIS A 142 19.88 -1.35 -6.53
CA HIS A 142 19.82 -0.96 -7.94
C HIS A 142 18.60 -0.12 -8.30
N LEU A 143 17.48 -0.28 -7.60
CA LEU A 143 16.20 0.37 -7.89
C LEU A 143 15.78 1.44 -6.87
N GLY A 144 16.54 1.64 -5.79
CA GLY A 144 16.24 2.64 -4.74
C GLY A 144 16.42 4.11 -5.17
N SER A 145 16.85 4.38 -6.40
CA SER A 145 17.08 5.74 -6.90
C SER A 145 15.77 6.54 -7.00
N PRO A 146 15.74 7.83 -6.58
CA PRO A 146 14.59 8.70 -6.74
C PRO A 146 14.07 8.81 -8.19
N PHE A 147 14.95 8.67 -9.17
CA PHE A 147 14.59 8.68 -10.60
C PHE A 147 13.86 7.42 -11.02
N VAL A 148 14.23 6.26 -10.48
CA VAL A 148 13.51 4.99 -10.70
C VAL A 148 12.11 5.08 -10.07
N VAL A 149 12.01 5.59 -8.85
CA VAL A 149 10.72 5.83 -8.17
C VAL A 149 9.84 6.76 -9.02
N ALA A 150 10.38 7.86 -9.51
CA ALA A 150 9.64 8.82 -10.34
C ALA A 150 9.20 8.21 -11.68
N ALA A 151 10.08 7.45 -12.35
CA ALA A 151 9.72 6.75 -13.59
C ALA A 151 8.61 5.73 -13.36
N ALA A 152 8.66 4.97 -12.27
CA ALA A 152 7.62 4.02 -11.89
C ALA A 152 6.29 4.71 -11.58
N LEU A 153 6.33 5.85 -10.86
CA LEU A 153 5.14 6.67 -10.61
C LEU A 153 4.46 7.09 -11.91
N ILE A 154 5.22 7.64 -12.86
CA ILE A 154 4.70 8.11 -14.15
C ILE A 154 4.16 6.92 -14.97
N ALA A 155 4.94 5.84 -15.09
CA ALA A 155 4.54 4.67 -15.88
C ALA A 155 3.22 4.06 -15.37
N TYR A 156 3.09 3.85 -14.05
CA TYR A 156 1.87 3.32 -13.46
C TYR A 156 0.72 4.33 -13.48
N GLY A 157 1.01 5.63 -13.39
CA GLY A 157 0.01 6.68 -13.57
C GLY A 157 -0.62 6.62 -14.95
N VAL A 158 0.20 6.53 -16.00
CA VAL A 158 -0.25 6.34 -17.39
C VAL A 158 -1.01 5.02 -17.55
N LEU A 159 -0.53 3.93 -16.94
CA LEU A 159 -1.17 2.63 -17.02
C LEU A 159 -2.58 2.64 -16.42
N PHE A 160 -2.78 3.29 -15.26
CA PHE A 160 -4.12 3.48 -14.67
C PHE A 160 -5.07 4.19 -15.63
N ILE A 161 -4.64 5.31 -16.21
CA ILE A 161 -5.46 6.09 -17.15
C ILE A 161 -5.82 5.26 -18.38
N LEU A 162 -4.86 4.53 -18.94
CA LEU A 162 -5.09 3.69 -20.12
C LEU A 162 -6.07 2.54 -19.85
N ILE A 163 -5.90 1.84 -18.72
CA ILE A 163 -6.78 0.71 -18.35
C ILE A 163 -8.20 1.19 -18.14
N GLU A 164 -8.40 2.25 -17.38
CA GLU A 164 -9.73 2.79 -17.10
C GLU A 164 -10.40 3.31 -18.37
N THR A 165 -9.67 4.02 -19.22
CA THR A 165 -10.20 4.50 -20.50
C THR A 165 -10.62 3.34 -21.43
N ARG A 166 -9.84 2.26 -21.46
CA ARG A 166 -10.20 1.06 -22.24
C ARG A 166 -11.43 0.36 -21.70
N ARG A 167 -11.56 0.27 -20.37
CA ARG A 167 -12.73 -0.34 -19.73
C ARG A 167 -14.01 0.45 -20.02
N GLU A 168 -13.96 1.77 -19.92
CA GLU A 168 -15.10 2.63 -20.24
C GLU A 168 -15.52 2.50 -21.70
N ARG A 169 -14.57 2.60 -22.64
CA ARG A 169 -14.87 2.43 -24.07
C ARG A 169 -15.49 1.07 -24.39
N LYS A 170 -15.02 0.00 -23.72
CA LYS A 170 -15.58 -1.33 -23.90
C LYS A 170 -17.04 -1.38 -23.40
N ALA A 171 -17.32 -0.80 -22.22
CA ALA A 171 -18.67 -0.74 -21.67
C ALA A 171 -19.62 0.11 -22.53
N GLU A 172 -19.14 1.24 -23.09
CA GLU A 172 -19.91 2.08 -24.02
C GLU A 172 -20.25 1.32 -25.30
N LEU A 173 -19.29 0.60 -25.90
CA LEU A 173 -19.50 -0.20 -27.10
C LEU A 173 -20.50 -1.33 -26.86
N ALA A 174 -20.39 -2.05 -25.74
CA ALA A 174 -21.35 -3.11 -25.38
C ALA A 174 -22.77 -2.56 -25.22
N SER A 175 -22.92 -1.39 -24.58
CA SER A 175 -24.22 -0.74 -24.43
C SER A 175 -24.81 -0.24 -25.77
N SER A 176 -23.96 0.19 -26.67
CA SER A 176 -24.40 0.68 -28.00
C SER A 176 -24.80 -0.44 -28.97
N MET A 177 -24.25 -1.64 -28.80
CA MET A 177 -24.58 -2.80 -29.64
C MET A 177 -25.81 -3.57 -29.18
N GLY A 178 -26.48 -3.11 -28.12
CA GLY A 178 -27.72 -3.75 -27.62
C GLY A 178 -27.53 -5.13 -27.00
N GLU A 179 -26.30 -5.53 -26.75
CA GLU A 179 -26.00 -6.74 -25.98
C GLU A 179 -26.37 -6.50 -24.51
N GLY A 180 -27.65 -6.70 -24.20
CA GLY A 180 -28.09 -6.82 -22.83
C GLY A 180 -27.32 -7.95 -22.16
N SER A 181 -26.39 -7.60 -21.29
CA SER A 181 -25.65 -8.56 -20.47
C SER A 181 -26.63 -9.57 -19.86
N PRO A 182 -26.41 -10.87 -20.02
CA PRO A 182 -27.14 -11.85 -19.23
C PRO A 182 -26.81 -11.54 -17.77
N SER A 183 -27.78 -11.02 -17.03
CA SER A 183 -27.67 -10.86 -15.59
C SER A 183 -27.47 -12.26 -15.00
N VAL A 184 -26.21 -12.60 -14.74
CA VAL A 184 -25.88 -13.72 -13.85
C VAL A 184 -26.35 -13.23 -12.47
N ARG A 185 -27.54 -13.66 -12.15
CA ARG A 185 -28.22 -13.43 -10.90
C ARG A 185 -27.47 -14.19 -9.81
N GLY A 186 -26.37 -13.56 -9.31
CA GLY A 186 -25.69 -14.03 -8.12
C GLY A 186 -26.69 -14.07 -6.99
N LYS A 187 -26.82 -15.20 -6.32
CA LYS A 187 -27.66 -15.36 -5.12
C LYS A 187 -27.11 -14.41 -4.07
N HIS A 188 -27.76 -13.25 -3.94
CA HIS A 188 -27.50 -12.30 -2.89
C HIS A 188 -27.70 -12.96 -1.53
N PHE A 189 -26.63 -13.19 -0.82
CA PHE A 189 -26.66 -13.25 0.63
C PHE A 189 -26.45 -11.80 1.11
N ALA A 190 -27.57 -11.12 1.35
CA ALA A 190 -27.56 -9.80 1.94
C ALA A 190 -27.11 -9.93 3.40
N ALA A 191 -25.92 -9.44 3.71
CA ALA A 191 -25.61 -9.08 5.08
C ALA A 191 -26.58 -7.97 5.51
N PRO A 192 -27.16 -7.99 6.74
CA PRO A 192 -28.05 -6.95 7.20
C PRO A 192 -27.28 -5.63 7.32
N SER A 193 -27.47 -4.76 6.35
CA SER A 193 -27.06 -3.37 6.45
C SER A 193 -27.89 -2.72 7.53
N PRO A 194 -27.35 -1.83 8.42
CA PRO A 194 -28.19 -0.98 9.25
C PRO A 194 -29.05 -0.12 8.34
N GLU A 195 -30.32 -0.18 8.55
CA GLU A 195 -31.35 0.58 7.83
C GLU A 195 -31.04 2.07 7.83
N GLY A 196 -31.05 2.68 6.64
CA GLY A 196 -31.07 4.12 6.47
C GLY A 196 -30.08 4.65 5.43
N ASP A 197 -30.42 4.56 4.22
CA ASP A 197 -30.46 5.58 3.18
C ASP A 197 -30.63 4.95 1.79
N GLY A 198 -31.75 5.20 1.17
CA GLY A 198 -32.19 4.69 -0.14
C GLY A 198 -31.45 5.26 -1.35
N SER A 199 -30.12 5.41 -1.29
CA SER A 199 -29.31 5.73 -2.46
C SER A 199 -28.58 4.49 -2.95
N HIS A 200 -29.25 3.66 -3.75
CA HIS A 200 -28.56 2.73 -4.66
C HIS A 200 -27.78 3.56 -5.68
N ALA A 201 -26.57 3.97 -5.29
CA ALA A 201 -25.64 4.57 -6.22
C ALA A 201 -25.40 3.55 -7.34
N LYS A 202 -25.88 3.87 -8.55
CA LYS A 202 -25.76 3.00 -9.72
C LYS A 202 -24.24 2.75 -9.96
N ALA A 203 -23.82 1.49 -9.81
CA ALA A 203 -22.46 1.10 -10.17
C ALA A 203 -22.12 1.58 -11.59
N SER A 204 -20.86 1.93 -11.84
CA SER A 204 -20.46 2.37 -13.18
C SER A 204 -20.74 1.27 -14.22
N PRO A 205 -21.03 1.61 -15.48
CA PRO A 205 -21.26 0.60 -16.54
C PRO A 205 -20.10 -0.40 -16.62
N ALA A 206 -18.86 0.05 -16.53
CA ALA A 206 -17.66 -0.79 -16.58
C ALA A 206 -17.54 -1.78 -15.41
N ASP A 207 -18.15 -1.49 -14.26
CA ASP A 207 -18.17 -2.41 -13.11
C ASP A 207 -19.32 -3.41 -13.18
N ARG A 208 -20.44 -3.05 -13.85
CA ARG A 208 -21.55 -3.99 -14.07
C ARG A 208 -21.16 -5.14 -15.00
N ASP A 209 -20.29 -4.86 -15.97
CA ASP A 209 -19.81 -5.84 -16.94
C ASP A 209 -18.57 -6.61 -16.44
N ALA A 210 -18.10 -6.36 -15.20
CA ALA A 210 -16.99 -7.09 -14.63
C ALA A 210 -17.37 -8.57 -14.40
N ARG A 211 -16.46 -9.48 -14.76
CA ARG A 211 -16.64 -10.92 -14.61
C ARG A 211 -16.76 -11.36 -13.15
N ILE A 212 -16.02 -10.66 -12.26
CA ILE A 212 -15.93 -10.96 -10.83
C ILE A 212 -16.44 -9.73 -10.07
N GLN A 213 -17.59 -9.90 -9.43
CA GLN A 213 -18.29 -8.84 -8.71
C GLN A 213 -18.30 -9.03 -7.19
N ASP A 214 -17.84 -10.20 -6.71
CA ASP A 214 -17.66 -10.53 -5.30
C ASP A 214 -16.28 -11.14 -5.06
N THR A 215 -15.69 -10.92 -3.90
CA THR A 215 -14.39 -11.51 -3.52
C THR A 215 -14.45 -13.03 -3.35
N GLU A 216 -15.63 -13.59 -3.05
CA GLU A 216 -15.84 -15.03 -2.99
C GLU A 216 -15.74 -15.70 -4.37
N ASP A 217 -16.12 -14.96 -5.43
CA ASP A 217 -16.10 -15.44 -6.82
C ASP A 217 -14.69 -15.44 -7.45
N ILE A 218 -13.69 -14.90 -6.77
CA ILE A 218 -12.30 -14.93 -7.24
C ILE A 218 -11.86 -16.39 -7.37
N ASP A 219 -11.52 -16.83 -8.58
CA ASP A 219 -10.98 -18.14 -8.84
C ASP A 219 -9.46 -18.22 -8.57
N TRP A 220 -8.90 -19.42 -8.52
CA TRP A 220 -7.48 -19.63 -8.27
C TRP A 220 -6.56 -18.96 -9.31
N PRO A 221 -6.82 -19.07 -10.63
CA PRO A 221 -6.02 -18.36 -11.63
C PRO A 221 -6.00 -16.84 -11.44
N THR A 222 -7.15 -16.26 -11.09
CA THR A 222 -7.23 -14.82 -10.82
C THR A 222 -6.44 -14.43 -9.57
N ALA A 223 -6.56 -15.19 -8.47
CA ALA A 223 -5.80 -14.94 -7.26
C ALA A 223 -4.28 -15.00 -7.50
N ILE A 224 -3.82 -16.05 -8.18
CA ILE A 224 -2.40 -16.22 -8.55
C ILE A 224 -1.97 -15.10 -9.49
N GLY A 225 -2.80 -14.74 -10.48
CA GLY A 225 -2.54 -13.66 -11.41
C GLY A 225 -2.34 -12.32 -10.69
N ILE A 226 -3.22 -11.96 -9.74
CA ILE A 226 -3.06 -10.76 -8.90
C ILE A 226 -1.75 -10.84 -8.10
N GLY A 227 -1.41 -12.03 -7.57
CA GLY A 227 -0.15 -12.28 -6.89
C GLY A 227 1.08 -12.08 -7.79
N CYS A 228 1.00 -12.46 -9.07
CA CYS A 228 2.05 -12.16 -10.05
C CYS A 228 2.18 -10.65 -10.30
N PHE A 229 1.07 -9.91 -10.38
CA PHE A 229 1.12 -8.44 -10.44
C PHE A 229 1.74 -7.83 -9.19
N GLN A 230 1.58 -8.44 -8.02
CA GLN A 230 2.24 -7.99 -6.79
C GLN A 230 3.78 -8.02 -6.90
N VAL A 231 4.36 -8.92 -7.70
CA VAL A 231 5.82 -8.93 -7.94
C VAL A 231 6.32 -7.59 -8.48
N LEU A 232 5.52 -6.95 -9.34
CA LEU A 232 5.87 -5.65 -9.92
C LEU A 232 5.97 -4.55 -8.86
N SER A 233 5.27 -4.70 -7.73
CA SER A 233 5.31 -3.74 -6.63
C SER A 233 6.64 -3.70 -5.87
N MET A 234 7.53 -4.63 -6.15
CA MET A 234 8.87 -4.67 -5.59
C MET A 234 9.76 -3.56 -6.16
N VAL A 235 9.45 -3.06 -7.37
CA VAL A 235 10.09 -1.87 -7.92
C VAL A 235 9.58 -0.65 -7.13
N PRO A 236 10.48 0.08 -6.40
CA PRO A 236 10.08 1.25 -5.64
C PRO A 236 9.34 2.27 -6.52
N GLY A 237 8.24 2.82 -6.01
CA GLY A 237 7.40 3.76 -6.76
C GLY A 237 6.21 3.14 -7.48
N THR A 238 6.20 1.82 -7.75
CA THR A 238 5.04 1.18 -8.44
C THR A 238 3.79 1.14 -7.57
N SER A 239 3.92 1.09 -6.25
CA SER A 239 2.86 0.86 -5.26
C SER A 239 2.32 -0.58 -5.27
N ARG A 240 2.28 -1.20 -4.10
CA ARG A 240 1.70 -2.53 -3.94
C ARG A 240 0.21 -2.52 -4.28
N SER A 241 -0.56 -1.62 -3.66
CA SER A 241 -1.99 -1.47 -3.94
C SER A 241 -2.23 -1.12 -5.42
N GLY A 242 -1.39 -0.26 -6.01
CA GLY A 242 -1.49 0.07 -7.43
C GLY A 242 -1.32 -1.13 -8.35
N SER A 243 -0.30 -1.95 -8.12
CA SER A 243 0.00 -3.13 -8.96
C SER A 243 -1.08 -4.19 -8.85
N THR A 244 -1.53 -4.51 -7.64
CA THR A 244 -2.54 -5.55 -7.41
C THR A 244 -3.94 -5.11 -7.86
N ILE A 245 -4.32 -3.83 -7.71
CA ILE A 245 -5.56 -3.28 -8.28
C ILE A 245 -5.54 -3.39 -9.80
N ILE A 246 -4.46 -2.96 -10.47
CA ILE A 246 -4.29 -3.10 -11.92
C ILE A 246 -4.43 -4.57 -12.33
N GLY A 247 -3.77 -5.49 -11.62
CA GLY A 247 -3.90 -6.92 -11.86
C GLY A 247 -5.34 -7.41 -11.77
N GLY A 248 -6.06 -7.05 -10.70
CA GLY A 248 -7.47 -7.37 -10.53
C GLY A 248 -8.35 -6.84 -11.67
N LEU A 249 -8.17 -5.56 -12.04
CA LEU A 249 -8.93 -4.96 -13.13
C LEU A 249 -8.70 -5.63 -14.48
N LEU A 250 -7.45 -5.99 -14.80
CA LEU A 250 -7.09 -6.69 -16.04
C LEU A 250 -7.60 -8.13 -16.07
N LEU A 251 -7.70 -8.77 -14.92
CA LEU A 251 -8.22 -10.14 -14.77
C LEU A 251 -9.74 -10.19 -14.64
N GLY A 252 -10.42 -9.05 -14.79
CA GLY A 252 -11.88 -8.98 -14.88
C GLY A 252 -12.61 -8.75 -13.56
N CYS A 253 -11.92 -8.34 -12.51
CA CYS A 253 -12.56 -7.90 -11.26
C CYS A 253 -13.22 -6.52 -11.44
N SER A 254 -14.30 -6.28 -10.68
CA SER A 254 -14.82 -4.93 -10.47
C SER A 254 -13.80 -4.10 -9.67
N ARG A 255 -13.94 -2.76 -9.69
CA ARG A 255 -13.05 -1.86 -8.90
C ARG A 255 -13.08 -2.19 -7.41
N THR A 256 -14.28 -2.44 -6.90
CA THR A 256 -14.49 -2.79 -5.48
C THR A 256 -13.76 -4.09 -5.13
N VAL A 257 -13.98 -5.16 -5.89
CA VAL A 257 -13.33 -6.47 -5.66
C VAL A 257 -11.82 -6.39 -5.78
N ALA A 258 -11.32 -5.66 -6.79
CA ALA A 258 -9.88 -5.47 -6.97
C ALA A 258 -9.24 -4.76 -5.77
N ALA A 259 -9.91 -3.74 -5.21
CA ALA A 259 -9.43 -3.03 -4.02
C ALA A 259 -9.54 -3.89 -2.75
N GLU A 260 -10.67 -4.55 -2.51
CA GLU A 260 -10.86 -5.42 -1.34
C GLU A 260 -9.85 -6.55 -1.32
N PHE A 261 -9.69 -7.28 -2.43
CA PHE A 261 -8.71 -8.36 -2.48
C PHE A 261 -7.27 -7.86 -2.30
N THR A 262 -6.96 -6.65 -2.82
CA THR A 262 -5.68 -5.98 -2.58
C THR A 262 -5.45 -5.71 -1.10
N PHE A 263 -6.48 -5.28 -0.36
CA PHE A 263 -6.38 -5.05 1.08
C PHE A 263 -6.18 -6.36 1.86
N TYR A 264 -6.90 -7.42 1.48
CA TYR A 264 -6.76 -8.74 2.12
C TYR A 264 -5.37 -9.34 1.86
N LEU A 265 -4.87 -9.21 0.63
CA LEU A 265 -3.54 -9.66 0.24
C LEU A 265 -2.43 -8.91 1.00
N ALA A 266 -2.68 -7.66 1.40
CA ALA A 266 -1.76 -6.86 2.20
C ALA A 266 -1.51 -7.45 3.58
N ILE A 267 -2.49 -8.12 4.19
CA ILE A 267 -2.39 -8.61 5.57
C ILE A 267 -1.16 -9.51 5.76
N PRO A 268 -1.07 -10.68 5.10
CA PRO A 268 0.09 -11.56 5.30
C PRO A 268 1.41 -10.93 4.83
N VAL A 269 1.37 -10.11 3.77
CA VAL A 269 2.57 -9.47 3.22
C VAL A 269 3.17 -8.46 4.19
N MET A 270 2.35 -7.55 4.74
CA MET A 270 2.84 -6.52 5.67
C MET A 270 3.26 -7.10 7.01
N PHE A 271 2.50 -8.06 7.56
CA PHE A 271 2.93 -8.76 8.76
C PHE A 271 4.25 -9.49 8.54
N GLY A 272 4.40 -10.20 7.41
CA GLY A 272 5.62 -10.91 7.06
C GLY A 272 6.81 -9.98 6.87
N ALA A 273 6.66 -8.90 6.11
CA ALA A 273 7.71 -7.90 5.87
C ALA A 273 8.15 -7.22 7.18
N SER A 274 7.18 -6.80 8.01
CA SER A 274 7.48 -6.15 9.30
C SER A 274 8.17 -7.10 10.28
N ALA A 275 7.73 -8.36 10.36
CA ALA A 275 8.38 -9.37 11.18
C ALA A 275 9.82 -9.62 10.73
N LEU A 276 10.06 -9.69 9.41
CA LEU A 276 11.40 -9.86 8.85
C LEU A 276 12.31 -8.65 9.14
N ARG A 277 11.81 -7.41 9.00
CA ARG A 277 12.59 -6.19 9.29
C ARG A 277 12.90 -6.07 10.77
N LEU A 278 11.93 -6.35 11.66
CA LEU A 278 12.17 -6.41 13.10
C LEU A 278 13.21 -7.47 13.48
N ALA A 279 13.09 -8.66 12.91
CA ALA A 279 14.08 -9.72 13.14
C ALA A 279 15.49 -9.30 12.67
N LYS A 280 15.62 -8.73 11.48
CA LYS A 280 16.89 -8.19 10.95
C LYS A 280 17.46 -7.10 11.88
N TYR A 281 16.61 -6.20 12.39
CA TYR A 281 17.02 -5.12 13.31
C TYR A 281 17.64 -5.68 14.61
N PHE A 282 16.95 -6.62 15.26
CA PHE A 282 17.46 -7.24 16.49
C PHE A 282 18.66 -8.16 16.26
N LEU A 283 18.71 -8.89 15.12
CA LEU A 283 19.86 -9.75 14.78
C LEU A 283 21.15 -8.96 14.53
N LYS A 284 21.05 -7.69 14.15
CA LYS A 284 22.19 -6.77 14.06
C LYS A 284 22.69 -6.28 15.44
N GLY A 285 22.04 -6.68 16.53
CA GLY A 285 22.36 -6.27 17.88
C GLY A 285 21.72 -4.95 18.34
N ASN A 286 20.83 -4.37 17.51
CA ASN A 286 20.11 -3.16 17.89
C ASN A 286 19.06 -3.49 18.97
N VAL A 287 18.80 -2.54 19.84
CA VAL A 287 17.71 -2.57 20.83
C VAL A 287 16.99 -1.23 20.78
N PHE A 288 15.68 -1.23 21.01
CA PHE A 288 14.94 0.02 21.05
C PHE A 288 15.31 0.84 22.29
N THR A 289 15.56 2.12 22.08
CA THR A 289 15.48 3.11 23.15
C THR A 289 14.00 3.38 23.50
N MET A 290 13.74 3.98 24.65
CA MET A 290 12.37 4.38 25.02
C MET A 290 11.79 5.38 24.00
N GLU A 291 12.63 6.27 23.49
CA GLU A 291 12.25 7.26 22.48
C GLU A 291 11.91 6.58 21.14
N GLU A 292 12.77 5.68 20.64
CA GLU A 292 12.50 4.94 19.39
C GLU A 292 11.21 4.12 19.48
N ALA A 293 10.96 3.47 20.63
CA ALA A 293 9.72 2.74 20.86
C ALA A 293 8.49 3.67 20.83
N ALA A 294 8.59 4.84 21.46
CA ALA A 294 7.51 5.82 21.47
C ALA A 294 7.27 6.40 20.06
N VAL A 295 8.33 6.74 19.33
CA VAL A 295 8.27 7.21 17.92
C VAL A 295 7.56 6.17 17.05
N LEU A 296 7.96 4.90 17.14
CA LEU A 296 7.33 3.82 16.36
C LEU A 296 5.85 3.64 16.72
N LEU A 297 5.53 3.66 18.01
CA LEU A 297 4.16 3.50 18.49
C LEU A 297 3.25 4.64 18.00
N VAL A 298 3.71 5.90 18.11
CA VAL A 298 2.95 7.07 17.64
C VAL A 298 2.73 7.00 16.13
N GLY A 299 3.78 6.70 15.35
CA GLY A 299 3.66 6.53 13.91
C GLY A 299 2.63 5.45 13.52
N CYS A 300 2.71 4.27 14.14
CA CYS A 300 1.76 3.19 13.92
C CYS A 300 0.33 3.56 14.35
N ALA A 301 0.15 4.23 15.49
CA ALA A 301 -1.16 4.63 15.97
C ALA A 301 -1.83 5.65 15.03
N VAL A 302 -1.09 6.65 14.58
CA VAL A 302 -1.59 7.64 13.62
C VAL A 302 -1.89 6.98 12.27
N ALA A 303 -0.99 6.13 11.76
CA ALA A 303 -1.22 5.39 10.52
C ALA A 303 -2.49 4.53 10.62
N PHE A 304 -2.73 3.87 11.75
CA PHE A 304 -3.96 3.11 12.01
C PHE A 304 -5.22 3.97 11.92
N LEU A 305 -5.27 5.07 12.68
CA LEU A 305 -6.45 5.94 12.75
C LEU A 305 -6.75 6.58 11.39
N VAL A 306 -5.72 7.06 10.71
CA VAL A 306 -5.86 7.66 9.38
C VAL A 306 -6.30 6.63 8.35
N SER A 307 -5.75 5.42 8.39
CA SER A 307 -6.12 4.32 7.50
C SER A 307 -7.59 3.94 7.63
N LEU A 308 -8.16 3.92 8.83
CA LEU A 308 -9.60 3.67 9.04
C LEU A 308 -10.47 4.66 8.24
N LEU A 309 -10.08 5.94 8.24
CA LEU A 309 -10.82 6.98 7.51
C LEU A 309 -10.61 6.84 6.00
N VAL A 310 -9.36 6.63 5.57
CA VAL A 310 -8.99 6.57 4.15
C VAL A 310 -9.57 5.34 3.46
N ILE A 311 -9.55 4.17 4.09
CA ILE A 311 -10.16 2.96 3.53
C ILE A 311 -11.67 3.15 3.35
N ARG A 312 -12.36 3.71 4.34
CA ARG A 312 -13.79 4.05 4.21
C ARG A 312 -14.05 5.01 3.05
N PHE A 313 -13.27 6.07 2.98
CA PHE A 313 -13.36 7.05 1.89
C PHE A 313 -13.13 6.38 0.54
N LEU A 314 -12.05 5.60 0.39
CA LEU A 314 -11.71 4.95 -0.86
C LEU A 314 -12.78 3.97 -1.31
N MET A 315 -13.30 3.13 -0.41
CA MET A 315 -14.37 2.17 -0.74
C MET A 315 -15.66 2.90 -1.18
N GLY A 316 -15.98 4.03 -0.56
CA GLY A 316 -17.08 4.89 -1.01
C GLY A 316 -16.83 5.56 -2.35
N TYR A 317 -15.59 6.00 -2.58
CA TYR A 317 -15.18 6.69 -3.79
C TYR A 317 -15.20 5.77 -5.03
N ILE A 318 -14.58 4.59 -4.95
CA ILE A 318 -14.43 3.67 -6.10
C ILE A 318 -15.75 3.05 -6.57
N ARG A 319 -16.79 3.06 -5.72
CA ARG A 319 -18.14 2.66 -6.13
C ARG A 319 -18.77 3.59 -7.17
N ARG A 320 -18.31 4.85 -7.21
CA ARG A 320 -18.91 5.92 -8.05
C ARG A 320 -17.94 6.48 -9.09
N HIS A 321 -16.63 6.36 -8.84
CA HIS A 321 -15.57 6.99 -9.62
C HIS A 321 -14.54 5.96 -10.09
N ASP A 322 -13.75 6.34 -11.08
CA ASP A 322 -12.65 5.55 -11.62
C ASP A 322 -11.30 5.86 -10.90
N PHE A 323 -10.25 5.14 -11.29
CA PHE A 323 -8.91 5.35 -10.77
C PHE A 323 -8.09 6.39 -11.55
N LYS A 324 -8.64 7.06 -12.60
CA LYS A 324 -7.89 8.04 -13.39
C LYS A 324 -7.33 9.21 -12.59
N PRO A 325 -8.05 9.79 -11.59
CA PRO A 325 -7.50 10.87 -10.77
C PRO A 325 -6.22 10.47 -10.04
N PHE A 326 -6.14 9.22 -9.54
CA PHE A 326 -4.92 8.71 -8.92
C PHE A 326 -3.80 8.53 -9.95
N GLY A 327 -4.13 8.18 -11.20
CA GLY A 327 -3.17 8.15 -12.30
C GLY A 327 -2.55 9.52 -12.57
N TRP A 328 -3.36 10.56 -12.70
CA TRP A 328 -2.88 11.93 -12.87
C TRP A 328 -2.05 12.43 -11.71
N TYR A 329 -2.49 12.13 -10.48
CA TYR A 329 -1.74 12.48 -9.28
C TYR A 329 -0.34 11.85 -9.28
N ARG A 330 -0.22 10.57 -9.64
CA ARG A 330 1.06 9.86 -9.73
C ARG A 330 2.00 10.47 -10.76
N ILE A 331 1.47 10.87 -11.93
CA ILE A 331 2.26 11.54 -12.97
C ILE A 331 2.79 12.88 -12.44
N ALA A 332 1.94 13.68 -11.80
CA ALA A 332 2.33 14.95 -11.21
C ALA A 332 3.40 14.77 -10.13
N LEU A 333 3.22 13.79 -9.23
CA LEU A 333 4.19 13.45 -8.18
C LEU A 333 5.52 12.98 -8.77
N GLY A 334 5.50 12.13 -9.81
CA GLY A 334 6.71 11.67 -10.49
C GLY A 334 7.48 12.81 -11.16
N ILE A 335 6.77 13.72 -11.83
CA ILE A 335 7.38 14.93 -12.43
C ILE A 335 8.00 15.81 -11.33
N ALA A 336 7.28 16.04 -10.23
CA ALA A 336 7.78 16.83 -9.09
C ALA A 336 9.04 16.20 -8.49
N THR A 337 9.07 14.87 -8.36
CA THR A 337 10.24 14.13 -7.88
C THR A 337 11.44 14.30 -8.81
N ILE A 338 11.26 14.18 -10.13
CA ILE A 338 12.34 14.42 -11.11
C ILE A 338 12.83 15.84 -11.04
N ALA A 339 11.92 16.82 -10.97
CA ALA A 339 12.29 18.23 -10.90
C ALA A 339 13.10 18.54 -9.63
N TYR A 340 12.63 18.06 -8.47
CA TYR A 340 13.31 18.30 -7.20
C TYR A 340 14.72 17.71 -7.16
N PHE A 341 14.84 16.42 -7.44
CA PHE A 341 16.15 15.74 -7.39
C PHE A 341 17.04 16.12 -8.56
N GLY A 342 16.48 16.45 -9.74
CA GLY A 342 17.22 16.95 -10.87
C GLY A 342 17.84 18.32 -10.61
N LEU A 343 17.11 19.25 -10.00
CA LEU A 343 17.65 20.55 -9.61
C LEU A 343 18.77 20.43 -8.58
N ARG A 344 18.65 19.51 -7.62
CA ARG A 344 19.71 19.24 -6.62
C ARG A 344 20.99 18.66 -7.21
N LEU A 345 20.95 18.00 -8.37
CA LEU A 345 22.15 17.51 -9.03
C LEU A 345 22.90 18.61 -9.79
N VAL A 346 22.21 19.70 -10.12
CA VAL A 346 22.77 20.82 -10.91
C VAL A 346 23.22 21.97 -10.02
N ALA A 347 22.61 22.13 -8.84
CA ALA A 347 22.95 23.11 -7.80
C ALA A 347 24.12 22.61 -6.94
#